data_89c1c17c9938c51bd717a7f1278924fa
#
_entry.id   89c1c17c9938c51bd717a7f1278924fa
#
_cell.length_a   1.000
_cell.length_b   1.000
_cell.length_c   1.000
_cell.angle_alpha   90.00
_cell.angle_beta   90.00
_cell.angle_gamma   90.00
#
_symmetry.space_group_name_H-M   'P 1'
#
loop_
_entity.id
_entity.type
_entity.pdbx_description
1 polymer ?
#
loop_
_entity_poly.entity_id
_entity_poly.type
_entity_poly.pdbx_seq_one_letter_code
_entity_poly.pdbx_strand_id
1 'polypeptide(L)' 'MAILTSVQSGNWTSASTWNLGRAPLAGDQVVISSGHTVIYDVVEGS' A
#
# COMPACT_ATOMS: atom_id res chain seq x y z
N MET A 1 13.09 -5.37 3.55
CA MET A 1 12.08 -6.00 2.68
C MET A 1 10.93 -6.49 3.53
N ALA A 2 9.73 -6.09 3.22
CA ALA A 2 8.54 -6.44 3.98
C ALA A 2 7.40 -6.79 3.02
N ILE A 3 6.37 -7.42 3.54
CA ILE A 3 5.18 -7.73 2.76
C ILE A 3 4.04 -6.90 3.35
N LEU A 4 3.49 -6.00 2.55
CA LEU A 4 2.35 -5.19 2.95
C LEU A 4 1.10 -5.73 2.27
N THR A 5 0.06 -5.92 3.07
CA THR A 5 -1.23 -6.39 2.57
C THR A 5 -2.27 -5.32 2.83
N SER A 6 -3.08 -5.00 1.83
CA SER A 6 -4.15 -4.03 2.02
C SER A 6 -5.17 -4.55 3.02
N VAL A 7 -5.64 -3.69 3.91
CA VAL A 7 -6.68 -4.03 4.88
C VAL A 7 -7.98 -3.30 4.60
N GLN A 8 -7.95 -2.36 3.67
CA GLN A 8 -9.13 -1.62 3.22
C GLN A 8 -8.80 -0.92 1.91
N SER A 9 -9.82 -0.43 1.23
CA SER A 9 -9.62 0.42 0.06
C SER A 9 -9.10 1.78 0.51
N GLY A 10 -8.28 2.41 -0.33
CA GLY A 10 -7.76 3.73 -0.02
C GLY A 10 -6.62 4.08 -0.94
N ASN A 11 -5.84 5.08 -0.55
CA ASN A 11 -4.71 5.54 -1.36
C ASN A 11 -3.46 4.75 -1.03
N TRP A 12 -2.58 4.62 -2.01
CA TRP A 12 -1.30 3.94 -1.85
C TRP A 12 -0.46 4.55 -0.73
N THR A 13 -0.47 5.87 -0.61
CA THR A 13 0.33 6.57 0.40
C THR A 13 -0.35 6.66 1.75
N SER A 14 -1.57 6.17 1.88
CA SER A 14 -2.29 6.19 3.15
C SER A 14 -1.84 5.04 4.03
N ALA A 15 -1.32 5.37 5.21
CA ALA A 15 -0.83 4.34 6.13
C ALA A 15 -1.94 3.38 6.59
N SER A 16 -3.17 3.86 6.67
CA SER A 16 -4.29 3.04 7.14
C SER A 16 -4.73 1.99 6.12
N THR A 17 -4.29 2.10 4.87
CA THR A 17 -4.59 1.10 3.84
C THR A 17 -3.84 -0.21 4.08
N TRP A 18 -2.69 -0.14 4.74
CA TRP A 18 -1.76 -1.26 4.85
C TRP A 18 -1.71 -1.83 6.25
N ASN A 19 -1.44 -3.14 6.33
CA ASN A 19 -1.41 -3.83 7.61
C ASN A 19 -0.24 -3.42 8.49
N LEU A 20 0.81 -2.87 7.92
CA LEU A 20 1.99 -2.45 8.69
C LEU A 20 1.89 -1.01 9.20
N GLY A 21 0.82 -0.30 8.85
CA GLY A 21 0.64 1.08 9.31
C GLY A 21 1.52 2.10 8.61
N ARG A 22 2.04 1.76 7.44
CA ARG A 22 2.84 2.67 6.62
C ARG A 22 2.67 2.37 5.14
N ALA A 23 2.97 3.37 4.32
CA ALA A 23 2.97 3.17 2.87
C ALA A 23 4.13 2.26 2.45
N PRO A 24 3.99 1.53 1.33
CA PRO A 24 5.08 0.71 0.81
C PRO A 24 6.31 1.52 0.47
N LEU A 25 7.47 0.91 0.68
CA LEU A 25 8.76 1.49 0.34
C LEU A 25 9.42 0.67 -0.77
N ALA A 26 10.50 1.20 -1.32
CA ALA A 26 11.27 0.47 -2.32
C ALA A 26 11.76 -0.86 -1.72
N GLY A 27 11.60 -1.93 -2.48
CA GLY A 27 11.97 -3.27 -2.04
C GLY A 27 10.90 -4.02 -1.29
N ASP A 28 9.80 -3.37 -0.92
CA ASP A 28 8.69 -4.05 -0.26
C ASP A 28 7.82 -4.76 -1.29
N GLN A 29 7.27 -5.88 -0.89
CA GLN A 29 6.27 -6.58 -1.67
C GLN A 29 4.88 -6.14 -1.22
N VAL A 30 4.01 -5.85 -2.18
CA VAL A 30 2.66 -5.35 -1.90
C VAL A 30 1.63 -6.33 -2.41
N VAL A 31 0.66 -6.66 -1.57
CA VAL A 31 -0.46 -7.52 -1.93
C VAL A 31 -1.75 -6.74 -1.68
N ILE A 32 -2.57 -6.63 -2.72
CA ILE A 32 -3.88 -5.99 -2.61
C ILE A 32 -4.93 -7.08 -2.51
N SER A 33 -5.64 -7.11 -1.40
CA SER A 33 -6.66 -8.12 -1.16
C SER A 33 -7.84 -7.97 -2.10
N SER A 34 -8.47 -9.08 -2.41
CA SER A 34 -9.67 -9.09 -3.25
C SER A 34 -10.74 -8.19 -2.65
N GLY A 35 -11.36 -7.38 -3.48
CA GLY A 35 -12.40 -6.46 -3.04
C GLY A 35 -11.89 -5.10 -2.60
N HIS A 36 -10.58 -4.93 -2.49
CA HIS A 36 -9.99 -3.63 -2.16
C HIS A 36 -9.56 -2.90 -3.43
N THR A 37 -9.74 -1.59 -3.44
CA THR A 37 -9.25 -0.73 -4.50
C THR A 37 -8.21 0.22 -3.91
N VAL A 38 -7.00 0.18 -4.45
CA VAL A 38 -5.92 1.04 -4.00
C VAL A 38 -5.56 2.00 -5.13
N ILE A 39 -5.57 3.29 -4.82
CA ILE A 39 -5.26 4.34 -5.77
C ILE A 39 -3.77 4.66 -5.65
N TYR A 40 -3.04 4.48 -6.75
CA TYR A 40 -1.61 4.75 -6.77
C TYR A 40 -1.39 6.25 -6.93
N ASP A 41 -1.22 6.93 -5.82
CA ASP A 41 -1.07 8.38 -5.78
C ASP A 41 0.36 8.82 -5.46
N VAL A 42 1.33 7.94 -5.69
CA VAL A 42 2.73 8.22 -5.42
C VAL A 42 3.28 9.18 -6.48
N VAL A 43 4.03 10.19 -6.02
CA VAL A 43 4.72 11.10 -6.91
C VAL A 43 5.89 10.38 -7.56
N GLU A 44 6.13 10.66 -8.85
CA GLU A 44 7.22 10.04 -9.59
C GLU A 44 8.55 10.19 -8.84
N GLY A 45 9.27 9.11 -8.71
CA GLY A 45 10.56 9.08 -8.00
C GLY A 45 10.46 8.80 -6.51
N SER A 46 9.27 8.64 -5.98
CA SER A 46 9.07 8.34 -4.57
C SER A 46 9.16 6.85 -4.28
#